data_6ccbbb555cc1098951503777480ff905
#
_entry.id   6ccbbb555cc1098951503777480ff905
#
_cell.length_a   1.000
_cell.length_b   1.000
_cell.length_c   1.000
_cell.angle_alpha   90.00
_cell.angle_beta   90.00
_cell.angle_gamma   90.00
#
_symmetry.space_group_name_H-M   'P 1'
#
loop_
_entity.id
_entity.type
_entity.pdbx_description
1 polymer ?
#
loop_
_entity_poly.entity_id
_entity_poly.type
_entity_poly.pdbx_seq_one_letter_code
_entity_poly.pdbx_strand_id
1 'polypeptide(L)'
;NLWKNVKILNNQGVTIILTTHYLEEAEEMCDRIAILNKGNMVALDSTKNLLNRIQTKKITFKTDKIINIKDEEIDSLKIISKSGTEICISYEKSKIQFEELINLIKKNNVKILDISTDDVDLEDVFLRLIKN
;
A
#
# COMPACT_ATOMS: atom_id res chain seq x y z
N ASN A 1 -26.23 -14.42 -0.90
CA ASN A 1 -24.84 -14.06 -0.73
C ASN A 1 -24.55 -13.83 0.77
N LEU A 2 -23.61 -14.61 1.33
CA LEU A 2 -23.26 -14.59 2.76
C LEU A 2 -22.88 -13.18 3.25
N TRP A 3 -22.02 -12.50 2.54
CA TRP A 3 -21.52 -11.17 2.92
C TRP A 3 -22.61 -10.09 2.95
N LYS A 4 -23.58 -10.18 2.05
CA LYS A 4 -24.74 -9.28 2.06
C LYS A 4 -25.56 -9.47 3.34
N ASN A 5 -25.79 -10.70 3.73
CA ASN A 5 -26.54 -11.01 4.96
C ASN A 5 -25.79 -10.57 6.22
N VAL A 6 -24.47 -10.76 6.25
CA VAL A 6 -23.60 -10.31 7.35
C VAL A 6 -23.67 -8.77 7.49
N LYS A 7 -23.60 -8.02 6.40
CA LYS A 7 -23.76 -6.56 6.42
C LYS A 7 -25.13 -6.10 6.92
N ILE A 8 -26.20 -6.79 6.51
CA ILE A 8 -27.55 -6.49 6.97
C ILE A 8 -27.66 -6.67 8.48
N LEU A 9 -27.18 -7.80 9.02
CA LEU A 9 -27.19 -8.06 10.45
C LEU A 9 -26.37 -7.03 11.24
N ASN A 10 -25.20 -6.67 10.74
CA ASN A 10 -24.35 -5.66 11.37
C ASN A 10 -25.05 -4.28 11.40
N ASN A 11 -25.69 -3.89 10.30
CA ASN A 11 -26.47 -2.64 10.24
C ASN A 11 -27.67 -2.62 11.19
N GLN A 12 -28.16 -3.78 11.60
CA GLN A 12 -29.21 -3.94 12.62
C GLN A 12 -28.68 -3.92 14.06
N GLY A 13 -27.37 -3.67 14.24
CA GLY A 13 -26.72 -3.60 15.54
C GLY A 13 -26.11 -4.90 16.05
N VAL A 14 -26.05 -5.95 15.23
CA VAL A 14 -25.41 -7.20 15.60
C VAL A 14 -23.89 -7.06 15.42
N THR A 15 -23.15 -7.35 16.48
CA THR A 15 -21.69 -7.43 16.43
C THR A 15 -21.25 -8.71 15.71
N ILE A 16 -20.42 -8.56 14.69
CA ILE A 16 -19.89 -9.67 13.89
C ILE A 16 -18.41 -9.84 14.19
N ILE A 17 -18.01 -11.07 14.51
CA ILE A 17 -16.60 -11.45 14.63
C ILE A 17 -16.25 -12.36 13.46
N LEU A 18 -15.31 -11.91 12.64
CA LEU A 18 -14.79 -12.64 11.50
C LEU A 18 -13.37 -13.11 11.81
N THR A 19 -13.12 -14.40 11.68
CA THR A 19 -11.76 -14.97 11.70
C THR A 19 -11.42 -15.43 10.29
N THR A 20 -10.38 -14.86 9.72
CA THR A 20 -9.96 -15.14 8.35
C THR A 20 -8.44 -15.01 8.20
N HIS A 21 -7.87 -15.67 7.23
CA HIS A 21 -6.51 -15.44 6.75
C HIS A 21 -6.49 -14.68 5.42
N TYR A 22 -7.66 -14.35 4.90
CA TYR A 22 -7.82 -13.52 3.71
C TYR A 22 -7.83 -12.04 4.11
N LEU A 23 -6.70 -11.38 3.93
CA LEU A 23 -6.50 -9.99 4.37
C LEU A 23 -7.41 -9.01 3.64
N GLU A 24 -7.70 -9.24 2.36
CA GLU A 24 -8.65 -8.44 1.59
C GLU A 24 -10.06 -8.44 2.19
N GLU A 25 -10.55 -9.61 2.59
CA GLU A 25 -11.86 -9.71 3.26
C GLU A 25 -11.90 -8.94 4.58
N ALA A 26 -10.85 -9.06 5.38
CA ALA A 26 -10.74 -8.33 6.63
C ALA A 26 -10.73 -6.81 6.40
N GLU A 27 -9.98 -6.35 5.40
CA GLU A 27 -9.90 -4.93 5.05
C GLU A 27 -11.23 -4.35 4.59
N GLU A 28 -11.97 -5.08 3.74
CA GLU A 28 -13.24 -4.62 3.19
C GLU A 28 -14.41 -4.70 4.18
N MET A 29 -14.38 -5.68 5.09
CA MET A 29 -15.55 -6.03 5.90
C MET A 29 -15.46 -5.57 7.34
N CYS A 30 -14.25 -5.35 7.88
CA CYS A 30 -14.06 -5.11 9.29
C CYS A 30 -13.76 -3.65 9.60
N ASP A 31 -14.45 -3.10 10.61
CA ASP A 31 -14.16 -1.77 11.15
C ASP A 31 -12.89 -1.76 12.01
N ARG A 32 -12.66 -2.86 12.73
CA ARG A 32 -11.51 -3.09 13.60
C ARG A 32 -10.90 -4.45 13.30
N ILE A 33 -9.59 -4.53 13.38
CA ILE A 33 -8.84 -5.74 13.08
C ILE A 33 -7.86 -6.03 14.21
N ALA A 34 -7.85 -7.28 14.68
CA ALA A 34 -6.80 -7.83 15.51
C ALA A 34 -5.89 -8.72 14.65
N ILE A 35 -4.61 -8.42 14.63
CA ILE A 35 -3.62 -9.22 13.90
C ILE A 35 -2.91 -10.15 14.89
N LEU A 36 -2.99 -11.45 14.59
CA LEU A 36 -2.38 -12.50 15.41
C LEU A 36 -1.16 -13.09 14.67
N ASN A 37 -0.09 -13.28 15.40
CA ASN A 37 1.09 -13.98 14.91
C ASN A 37 1.62 -14.94 15.99
N LYS A 38 1.72 -16.21 15.66
CA LYS A 38 2.20 -17.27 16.57
C LYS A 38 1.49 -17.25 17.93
N GLY A 39 0.17 -17.08 17.92
CA GLY A 39 -0.66 -17.04 19.13
C GLY A 39 -0.63 -15.73 19.91
N ASN A 40 0.13 -14.74 19.47
CA ASN A 40 0.20 -13.43 20.11
C ASN A 40 -0.52 -12.37 19.27
N MET A 41 -1.22 -11.46 19.95
CA MET A 41 -1.80 -10.28 19.30
C MET A 41 -0.70 -9.25 19.05
N VAL A 42 -0.38 -9.00 17.79
CA VAL A 42 0.67 -8.05 17.38
C VAL A 42 0.12 -6.67 17.07
N ALA A 43 -1.17 -6.56 16.78
CA ALA A 43 -1.85 -5.27 16.62
C ALA A 43 -3.36 -5.43 16.87
N LEU A 44 -3.99 -4.38 17.35
CA LEU A 44 -5.44 -4.23 17.46
C LEU A 44 -5.78 -2.74 17.26
N ASP A 45 -6.44 -2.44 16.16
CA ASP A 45 -6.83 -1.06 15.84
C ASP A 45 -7.95 -1.03 14.82
N SER A 46 -8.45 0.18 14.49
CA SER A 46 -9.33 0.35 13.35
C SER A 46 -8.59 0.01 12.05
N THR A 47 -9.31 -0.48 11.06
CA THR A 47 -8.76 -0.77 9.73
C THR A 47 -8.05 0.45 9.15
N LYS A 48 -8.67 1.62 9.26
CA LYS A 48 -8.08 2.88 8.81
C LYS A 48 -6.75 3.21 9.50
N ASN A 49 -6.69 3.06 10.82
CA ASN A 49 -5.47 3.34 11.57
C ASN A 49 -4.34 2.36 11.23
N LEU A 50 -4.66 1.09 11.03
CA LEU A 50 -3.68 0.08 10.60
C LEU A 50 -3.07 0.42 9.25
N LEU A 51 -3.89 0.78 8.27
CA LEU A 51 -3.43 1.18 6.94
C LEU A 51 -2.58 2.45 7.00
N ASN A 52 -2.93 3.40 7.86
CA ASN A 52 -2.17 4.65 8.04
C ASN A 52 -0.81 4.47 8.73
N ARG A 53 -0.50 3.31 9.30
CA ARG A 53 0.82 3.02 9.87
C ARG A 53 1.93 2.95 8.81
N ILE A 54 1.58 2.68 7.57
CA ILE A 54 2.53 2.66 6.47
C ILE A 54 2.54 4.01 5.76
N GLN A 55 3.68 4.68 5.81
CA GLN A 55 3.90 5.99 5.18
C GLN A 55 4.48 5.88 3.77
N THR A 56 4.87 4.68 3.34
CA THR A 56 5.40 4.45 2.00
C THR A 56 4.29 4.21 0.99
N LYS A 57 4.46 4.73 -0.21
CA LYS A 57 3.59 4.53 -1.36
C LYS A 57 4.41 4.03 -2.55
N LYS A 58 3.81 3.16 -3.37
CA LYS A 58 4.41 2.73 -4.63
C LYS A 58 3.76 3.46 -5.80
N ILE A 59 4.57 3.88 -6.73
CA ILE A 59 4.16 4.52 -7.97
C ILE A 59 4.91 3.92 -9.15
N THR A 60 4.19 3.61 -10.21
CA THR A 60 4.76 3.08 -11.45
C THR A 60 4.59 4.11 -12.56
N PHE A 61 5.70 4.50 -13.15
CA PHE A 61 5.73 5.36 -14.33
C PHE A 61 5.98 4.53 -15.57
N LYS A 62 5.18 4.77 -16.59
CA LYS A 62 5.42 4.28 -17.94
C LYS A 62 5.89 5.45 -18.81
N THR A 63 7.02 5.29 -19.47
CA THR A 63 7.67 6.35 -20.23
C THR A 63 7.89 5.95 -21.69
N ASP A 64 8.19 6.91 -22.55
CA ASP A 64 8.45 6.68 -23.97
C ASP A 64 9.85 6.09 -24.23
N LYS A 65 10.78 6.27 -23.29
CA LYS A 65 12.17 5.80 -23.38
C LYS A 65 12.61 5.18 -22.05
N ILE A 66 13.66 4.37 -22.10
CA ILE A 66 14.28 3.79 -20.90
C ILE A 66 14.89 4.88 -20.04
N ILE A 67 14.60 4.81 -18.73
CA ILE A 67 15.14 5.74 -17.73
C ILE A 67 16.32 5.09 -17.02
N ASN A 68 17.45 5.82 -16.94
CA ASN A 68 18.60 5.46 -16.13
C ASN A 68 18.67 6.35 -14.87
N ILE A 69 17.90 5.99 -13.85
CA ILE A 69 18.02 6.60 -12.52
C ILE A 69 18.91 5.69 -11.68
N LYS A 70 19.93 6.27 -11.05
CA LYS A 70 20.76 5.56 -10.08
C LYS A 70 20.06 5.55 -8.73
N ASP A 71 20.13 4.42 -8.02
CA ASP A 71 19.48 4.22 -6.71
C ASP A 71 19.95 5.19 -5.61
N GLU A 72 21.04 5.91 -5.86
CA GLU A 72 21.71 6.77 -4.87
C GLU A 72 21.27 8.23 -4.88
N GLU A 73 20.35 8.62 -5.79
CA GLU A 73 20.10 10.05 -6.02
C GLU A 73 19.13 10.73 -5.06
N ILE A 74 18.31 9.99 -4.31
CA ILE A 74 17.34 10.62 -3.39
C ILE A 74 17.12 9.79 -2.12
N ASP A 75 17.43 10.40 -1.00
CA ASP A 75 17.06 9.93 0.34
C ASP A 75 15.53 9.77 0.42
N SER A 76 15.05 8.63 0.89
CA SER A 76 13.61 8.32 1.03
C SER A 76 12.90 7.81 -0.22
N LEU A 77 13.65 7.50 -1.28
CA LEU A 77 13.14 6.90 -2.51
C LEU A 77 13.88 5.60 -2.78
N LYS A 78 13.13 4.56 -3.12
CA LYS A 78 13.68 3.25 -3.47
C LYS A 78 13.11 2.78 -4.79
N ILE A 79 13.98 2.40 -5.71
CA ILE A 79 13.56 1.77 -6.95
C ILE A 79 13.23 0.30 -6.66
N ILE A 80 11.98 -0.09 -6.89
CA ILE A 80 11.50 -1.46 -6.66
C ILE A 80 11.78 -2.34 -7.87
N SER A 81 11.51 -1.82 -9.07
CA SER A 81 11.75 -2.55 -10.31
C SER A 81 11.92 -1.61 -11.49
N LYS A 82 12.69 -2.07 -12.47
CA LYS A 82 12.80 -1.47 -13.80
C LYS A 82 12.57 -2.56 -14.82
N SER A 83 11.65 -2.35 -15.74
CA SER A 83 11.37 -3.28 -16.82
C SER A 83 11.09 -2.50 -18.11
N GLY A 84 12.05 -2.45 -19.01
CA GLY A 84 11.93 -1.67 -20.25
C GLY A 84 11.69 -0.18 -19.95
N THR A 85 10.52 0.31 -20.36
CA THR A 85 10.10 1.71 -20.16
C THR A 85 9.24 1.92 -18.91
N GLU A 86 9.10 0.90 -18.07
CA GLU A 86 8.39 1.00 -16.79
C GLU A 86 9.37 1.06 -15.61
N ILE A 87 9.10 1.96 -14.69
CA ILE A 87 9.85 2.10 -13.44
C ILE A 87 8.88 2.18 -12.27
N CYS A 88 9.04 1.28 -11.29
CA CYS A 88 8.29 1.29 -10.04
C CYS A 88 9.15 1.82 -8.91
N ILE A 89 8.65 2.83 -8.22
CA ILE A 89 9.33 3.54 -7.16
C ILE A 89 8.51 3.46 -5.88
N SER A 90 9.14 3.14 -4.76
CA SER A 90 8.60 3.31 -3.42
C SER A 90 9.14 4.59 -2.79
N TYR A 91 8.28 5.39 -2.20
CA TYR A 91 8.65 6.65 -1.57
C TYR A 91 7.88 6.90 -0.28
N GLU A 92 8.45 7.70 0.62
CA GLU A 92 7.79 8.14 1.84
C GLU A 92 6.98 9.42 1.58
N LYS A 93 5.65 9.32 1.76
CA LYS A 93 4.71 10.43 1.54
C LYS A 93 5.00 11.67 2.39
N SER A 94 5.60 11.48 3.55
CA SER A 94 5.94 12.57 4.48
C SER A 94 7.19 13.35 4.06
N LYS A 95 8.02 12.78 3.19
CA LYS A 95 9.32 13.35 2.80
C LYS A 95 9.38 13.83 1.36
N ILE A 96 8.61 13.21 0.47
CA ILE A 96 8.63 13.50 -0.96
C ILE A 96 7.23 13.80 -1.46
N GLN A 97 7.06 14.93 -2.13
CA GLN A 97 5.80 15.29 -2.77
C GLN A 97 5.69 14.64 -4.16
N PHE A 98 4.47 14.41 -4.58
CA PHE A 98 4.19 13.79 -5.88
C PHE A 98 4.80 14.56 -7.06
N GLU A 99 4.76 15.88 -7.02
CA GLU A 99 5.38 16.74 -8.05
C GLU A 99 6.89 16.56 -8.15
N GLU A 100 7.57 16.33 -7.03
CA GLU A 100 9.01 16.08 -7.01
C GLU A 100 9.37 14.79 -7.75
N LEU A 101 8.54 13.75 -7.61
CA LEU A 101 8.69 12.50 -8.34
C LEU A 101 8.51 12.69 -9.85
N ILE A 102 7.49 13.42 -10.25
CA ILE A 102 7.25 13.73 -11.67
C ILE A 102 8.43 14.50 -12.26
N ASN A 103 8.93 15.49 -11.54
CA ASN A 103 10.08 16.28 -11.99
C ASN A 103 11.36 15.46 -12.09
N LEU A 104 11.56 14.53 -11.16
CA LEU A 104 12.68 13.58 -11.20
C LEU A 104 12.66 12.74 -12.49
N ILE A 105 11.50 12.20 -12.82
CA ILE A 105 11.34 11.42 -14.05
C ILE A 105 11.57 12.29 -15.28
N LYS A 106 11.01 13.49 -15.32
CA LYS A 106 11.14 14.42 -16.46
C LYS A 106 12.58 14.92 -16.68
N LYS A 107 13.42 15.00 -15.65
CA LYS A 107 14.85 15.36 -15.78
C LYS A 107 15.64 14.41 -16.68
N ASN A 108 15.14 13.21 -16.93
CA ASN A 108 15.77 12.21 -17.80
C ASN A 108 15.39 12.37 -19.29
N ASN A 109 14.82 13.50 -19.68
CA ASN A 109 14.39 13.76 -21.07
C ASN A 109 13.43 12.71 -21.64
N VAL A 110 12.52 12.22 -20.81
CA VAL A 110 11.49 11.27 -21.19
C VAL A 110 10.11 11.89 -21.04
N LYS A 111 9.14 11.35 -21.80
CA LYS A 111 7.72 11.66 -21.64
C LYS A 111 7.07 10.59 -20.76
N ILE A 112 6.28 11.02 -19.79
CA ILE A 112 5.46 10.14 -19.00
C ILE A 112 4.20 9.82 -19.80
N LEU A 113 4.01 8.54 -20.13
CA LEU A 113 2.85 8.05 -20.89
C LEU A 113 1.71 7.63 -19.97
N ASP A 114 2.02 7.07 -18.81
CA ASP A 114 1.04 6.62 -17.84
C ASP A 114 1.64 6.61 -16.43
N ILE A 115 0.78 6.74 -15.44
CA ILE A 115 1.13 6.67 -14.02
C ILE A 115 0.10 5.80 -13.33
N SER A 116 0.56 4.78 -12.59
CA SER A 116 -0.28 3.99 -11.71
C SER A 116 0.27 4.03 -10.28
N THR A 117 -0.64 4.05 -9.32
CA THR A 117 -0.27 4.06 -7.90
C THR A 117 -0.89 2.85 -7.22
N ASP A 118 -0.11 2.16 -6.40
CA ASP A 118 -0.61 1.10 -5.53
C ASP A 118 -0.84 1.68 -4.14
N ASP A 119 -2.09 1.61 -3.68
CA ASP A 119 -2.43 1.97 -2.31
C ASP A 119 -1.91 0.90 -1.35
N VAL A 120 -1.61 1.34 -0.13
CA VAL A 120 -1.24 0.44 0.97
C VAL A 120 -2.42 -0.46 1.29
N ASP A 121 -2.19 -1.75 1.37
CA ASP A 121 -3.15 -2.74 1.80
C ASP A 121 -2.79 -3.36 3.17
N LEU A 122 -3.69 -4.18 3.69
CA LEU A 122 -3.49 -4.84 4.97
C LEU A 122 -2.35 -5.85 4.93
N GLU A 123 -2.03 -6.42 3.77
CA GLU A 123 -0.89 -7.32 3.60
C GLU A 123 0.43 -6.59 3.87
N ASP A 124 0.59 -5.37 3.37
CA ASP A 124 1.76 -4.54 3.64
C ASP A 124 1.94 -4.28 5.15
N VAL A 125 0.83 -3.99 5.85
CA VAL A 125 0.82 -3.80 7.30
C VAL A 125 1.23 -5.09 8.02
N PHE A 126 0.63 -6.20 7.65
CA PHE A 126 0.92 -7.51 8.23
C PHE A 126 2.40 -7.90 8.08
N LEU A 127 2.92 -7.81 6.87
CA LEU A 127 4.32 -8.14 6.59
C LEU A 127 5.30 -7.27 7.39
N ARG A 128 4.97 -6.01 7.58
CA ARG A 128 5.80 -5.10 8.39
C ARG A 128 5.78 -5.46 9.88
N LEU A 129 4.63 -5.85 10.40
CA LEU A 129 4.48 -6.21 11.82
C LEU A 129 5.14 -7.54 12.17
N ILE A 130 5.14 -8.53 11.27
CA ILE A 130 5.76 -9.83 11.53
C ILE A 130 7.28 -9.85 11.31
N LYS A 131 7.84 -8.91 10.55
CA LYS A 131 9.28 -8.77 10.33
C LYS A 131 10.02 -8.10 11.49
N ASN A 132 9.31 -7.42 12.34
CA ASN A 132 9.84 -6.84 13.58
C ASN A 132 9.65 -7.87 14.74
#